data_d4cc218693b5bff2bc9e705cd5a4deb4
#
_entry.id   d4cc218693b5bff2bc9e705cd5a4deb4
#
_cell.length_a   1.000
_cell.length_b   1.000
_cell.length_c   1.000
_cell.angle_alpha   90.00
_cell.angle_beta   90.00
_cell.angle_gamma   90.00
#
_symmetry.space_group_name_H-M   'P 1'
#
loop_
_entity.id
_entity.type
_entity.pdbx_description
1 polymer ?
#
loop_
_entity_poly.entity_id
_entity_poly.type
_entity_poly.pdbx_seq_one_letter_code
_entity_poly.pdbx_strand_id
1 'polypeptide(L)'
;MNNCSLAKFKKVFLTIIFTAMVIPGFSQEPPEYDKITTSAGIVELHFIGHGSLMFKVNGFVIYIDPVRSSGNYDFLPKADLILVTHEHGDHLDVKLIGDLKKPGTLLFCNKNSISKIPWAMAMEADDRQEINNIIINAVPAYNIVNESTPGHPFHPKGVGLGYILTIGGKRFYVAGDTENTPEMKSLKNIDVAFLPMNLPYTMTPAMVADAALAFKPKILYPYHFGETDTNEIIKLLKDSGIEVRIRSLK
;
A
#
# COMPACT_ATOMS: atom_id res chain seq x y z
N MET A 1 15.40 87.58 37.78
CA MET A 1 15.58 87.33 36.36
C MET A 1 15.81 85.85 36.21
N ASN A 2 14.73 85.05 36.04
CA ASN A 2 14.82 83.57 36.00
C ASN A 2 14.59 83.09 34.60
N ASN A 3 15.65 82.51 33.99
CA ASN A 3 15.50 81.81 32.69
C ASN A 3 15.05 80.36 32.93
N CYS A 4 13.85 80.04 32.51
CA CYS A 4 13.33 78.69 32.51
C CYS A 4 13.65 78.04 31.16
N SER A 5 14.54 77.00 31.21
CA SER A 5 14.93 76.20 30.03
C SER A 5 13.91 75.10 29.81
N LEU A 6 13.21 75.13 28.68
CA LEU A 6 12.31 74.07 28.24
C LEU A 6 13.09 72.90 27.64
N ALA A 7 13.11 71.76 28.35
CA ALA A 7 13.62 70.53 27.83
C ALA A 7 12.67 69.93 26.77
N LYS A 8 13.17 69.80 25.54
CA LYS A 8 12.44 69.12 24.44
C LYS A 8 12.55 67.60 24.59
N PHE A 9 11.43 66.96 24.96
CA PHE A 9 11.32 65.51 24.91
C PHE A 9 11.17 65.06 23.46
N LYS A 10 12.16 64.33 22.92
CA LYS A 10 12.05 63.61 21.66
C LYS A 10 11.26 62.33 21.90
N LYS A 11 10.07 62.23 21.32
CA LYS A 11 9.32 60.96 21.26
C LYS A 11 10.03 60.01 20.28
N VAL A 12 10.59 58.95 20.81
CA VAL A 12 11.14 57.82 20.00
C VAL A 12 9.93 56.88 19.69
N PHE A 13 9.53 56.87 18.44
CA PHE A 13 8.55 55.87 17.96
C PHE A 13 9.31 54.59 17.69
N LEU A 14 9.11 53.59 18.55
CA LEU A 14 9.62 52.23 18.33
C LEU A 14 8.65 51.50 17.38
N THR A 15 8.98 51.41 16.11
CA THR A 15 8.21 50.65 15.14
C THR A 15 8.52 49.17 15.33
N ILE A 16 7.62 48.42 15.97
CA ILE A 16 7.72 46.96 16.07
C ILE A 16 7.29 46.38 14.71
N ILE A 17 8.27 45.91 13.93
CA ILE A 17 8.06 45.14 12.70
C ILE A 17 7.69 43.74 13.13
N PHE A 18 6.41 43.37 13.03
CA PHE A 18 5.96 42.00 13.15
C PHE A 18 6.30 41.25 11.85
N THR A 19 7.43 40.56 11.85
CA THR A 19 7.75 39.64 10.77
C THR A 19 6.86 38.40 10.95
N ALA A 20 5.78 38.29 10.16
CA ALA A 20 4.99 37.08 10.09
C ALA A 20 5.88 35.97 9.52
N MET A 21 6.28 35.05 10.38
CA MET A 21 6.97 33.83 9.97
C MET A 21 5.94 32.98 9.23
N VAL A 22 5.94 33.00 7.90
CA VAL A 22 5.18 32.06 7.06
C VAL A 22 5.85 30.69 7.27
N ILE A 23 5.27 29.90 8.18
CA ILE A 23 5.60 28.48 8.27
C ILE A 23 5.02 27.88 6.99
N PRO A 24 5.84 27.29 6.09
CA PRO A 24 5.27 26.56 4.97
C PRO A 24 4.43 25.43 5.56
N GLY A 25 3.11 25.57 5.49
CA GLY A 25 2.19 24.48 5.76
C GLY A 25 2.55 23.41 4.71
N PHE A 26 3.07 22.27 5.13
CA PHE A 26 3.10 21.07 4.31
C PHE A 26 1.63 20.80 3.97
N SER A 27 1.20 21.19 2.78
CA SER A 27 -0.02 20.70 2.18
C SER A 27 0.20 19.21 1.96
N GLN A 28 -0.33 18.39 2.88
CA GLN A 28 -0.31 16.95 2.72
C GLN A 28 -1.36 16.64 1.64
N GLU A 29 -0.87 16.43 0.44
CA GLU A 29 -1.73 16.02 -0.66
C GLU A 29 -2.21 14.57 -0.43
N PRO A 30 -3.41 14.22 -0.95
CA PRO A 30 -3.88 12.84 -0.91
C PRO A 30 -2.89 11.94 -1.68
N PRO A 31 -2.81 10.64 -1.34
CA PRO A 31 -1.92 9.71 -2.04
C PRO A 31 -2.15 9.72 -3.55
N GLU A 32 -1.05 9.57 -4.31
CA GLU A 32 -1.10 9.35 -5.76
C GLU A 32 -2.05 8.19 -6.09
N TYR A 33 -2.79 8.29 -7.20
CA TYR A 33 -3.68 7.21 -7.62
C TYR A 33 -3.80 7.08 -9.13
N ASP A 34 -4.05 5.86 -9.58
CA ASP A 34 -4.38 5.53 -10.98
C ASP A 34 -5.86 5.13 -11.11
N LYS A 35 -6.39 5.24 -12.32
CA LYS A 35 -7.75 4.85 -12.67
C LYS A 35 -7.74 3.69 -13.64
N ILE A 36 -8.45 2.60 -13.30
CA ILE A 36 -8.62 1.44 -14.17
C ILE A 36 -10.11 1.29 -14.51
N THR A 37 -10.44 1.36 -15.79
CA THR A 37 -11.83 1.16 -16.26
C THR A 37 -12.19 -0.32 -16.21
N THR A 38 -13.33 -0.63 -15.59
CA THR A 38 -13.92 -1.98 -15.51
C THR A 38 -15.38 -1.94 -15.93
N SER A 39 -16.04 -3.09 -16.09
CA SER A 39 -17.49 -3.13 -16.36
C SER A 39 -18.33 -2.69 -15.15
N ALA A 40 -17.76 -2.70 -13.93
CA ALA A 40 -18.41 -2.19 -12.72
C ALA A 40 -18.19 -0.69 -12.50
N GLY A 41 -17.46 0.00 -13.40
CA GLY A 41 -17.09 1.40 -13.26
C GLY A 41 -15.57 1.59 -13.14
N ILE A 42 -15.15 2.79 -12.74
CA ILE A 42 -13.74 3.13 -12.56
C ILE A 42 -13.28 2.65 -11.18
N VAL A 43 -12.21 1.87 -11.15
CA VAL A 43 -11.47 1.54 -9.92
C VAL A 43 -10.35 2.56 -9.76
N GLU A 44 -10.37 3.30 -8.65
CA GLU A 44 -9.28 4.16 -8.22
C GLU A 44 -8.29 3.33 -7.37
N LEU A 45 -7.03 3.28 -7.79
CA LEU A 45 -5.94 2.58 -7.11
C LEU A 45 -5.06 3.62 -6.43
N HIS A 46 -5.19 3.78 -5.11
CA HIS A 46 -4.39 4.74 -4.34
C HIS A 46 -3.15 4.05 -3.76
N PHE A 47 -1.99 4.67 -3.98
CA PHE A 47 -0.68 4.20 -3.56
C PHE A 47 -0.29 4.92 -2.27
N ILE A 48 -0.53 4.28 -1.11
CA ILE A 48 -0.32 4.92 0.19
C ILE A 48 1.16 4.91 0.55
N GLY A 49 1.82 3.78 0.29
CA GLY A 49 3.24 3.57 0.51
C GLY A 49 3.54 2.15 0.96
N HIS A 50 4.77 1.69 0.74
CA HIS A 50 5.25 0.36 1.10
C HIS A 50 4.31 -0.75 0.57
N GLY A 51 3.70 -1.53 1.46
CA GLY A 51 2.68 -2.54 1.15
C GLY A 51 1.23 -2.02 1.17
N SER A 52 1.01 -0.77 1.58
CA SER A 52 -0.33 -0.23 1.84
C SER A 52 -0.99 0.34 0.59
N LEU A 53 -2.17 -0.19 0.26
CA LEU A 53 -2.97 0.22 -0.89
C LEU A 53 -4.42 0.52 -0.49
N MET A 54 -5.09 1.40 -1.26
CA MET A 54 -6.53 1.57 -1.19
C MET A 54 -7.15 1.46 -2.58
N PHE A 55 -8.17 0.64 -2.72
CA PHE A 55 -9.01 0.54 -3.90
C PHE A 55 -10.36 1.19 -3.63
N LYS A 56 -10.86 1.97 -4.58
CA LYS A 56 -12.19 2.56 -4.45
C LYS A 56 -12.97 2.37 -5.75
N VAL A 57 -14.18 1.84 -5.65
CA VAL A 57 -15.08 1.63 -6.78
C VAL A 57 -16.51 1.91 -6.36
N ASN A 58 -17.21 2.82 -7.07
CA ASN A 58 -18.59 3.21 -6.77
C ASN A 58 -18.84 3.57 -5.29
N GLY A 59 -17.86 4.20 -4.64
CA GLY A 59 -17.93 4.56 -3.22
C GLY A 59 -17.57 3.43 -2.24
N PHE A 60 -17.41 2.18 -2.70
CA PHE A 60 -16.94 1.07 -1.87
C PHE A 60 -15.41 1.13 -1.73
N VAL A 61 -14.91 1.11 -0.50
CA VAL A 61 -13.52 1.35 -0.13
C VAL A 61 -12.88 0.09 0.44
N ILE A 62 -11.79 -0.35 -0.19
CA ILE A 62 -11.02 -1.53 0.21
C ILE A 62 -9.61 -1.07 0.57
N TYR A 63 -9.14 -1.40 1.76
CA TYR A 63 -7.73 -1.27 2.13
C TYR A 63 -7.03 -2.62 2.10
N ILE A 64 -5.79 -2.61 1.66
CA ILE A 64 -4.88 -3.75 1.77
C ILE A 64 -3.69 -3.31 2.60
N ASP A 65 -3.39 -4.06 3.65
CA ASP A 65 -2.30 -3.83 4.59
C ASP A 65 -2.16 -2.36 5.05
N PRO A 66 -3.21 -1.75 5.62
CA PRO A 66 -3.13 -0.36 6.04
C PRO A 66 -2.22 -0.22 7.26
N VAL A 67 -1.12 0.54 7.10
CA VAL A 67 -0.14 0.83 8.15
C VAL A 67 0.17 2.31 8.19
N ARG A 68 0.14 2.92 9.39
CA ARG A 68 0.30 4.36 9.56
C ARG A 68 1.66 4.89 9.14
N SER A 69 2.72 4.11 9.32
CA SER A 69 4.07 4.48 8.87
C SER A 69 4.24 4.52 7.35
N SER A 70 3.35 3.87 6.60
CA SER A 70 3.40 3.84 5.14
C SER A 70 2.91 5.13 4.50
N GLY A 71 2.06 5.93 5.18
CA GLY A 71 1.56 7.18 4.60
C GLY A 71 0.51 7.89 5.43
N ASN A 72 -0.08 8.94 4.84
CA ASN A 72 -1.10 9.74 5.49
C ASN A 72 -2.51 9.23 5.15
N TYR A 73 -3.29 8.93 6.17
CA TYR A 73 -4.66 8.45 6.08
C TYR A 73 -5.71 9.49 6.46
N ASP A 74 -5.31 10.70 6.88
CA ASP A 74 -6.23 11.71 7.46
C ASP A 74 -7.33 12.17 6.48
N PHE A 75 -7.02 12.15 5.17
CA PHE A 75 -7.96 12.55 4.11
C PHE A 75 -8.60 11.34 3.40
N LEU A 76 -8.29 10.13 3.84
CA LEU A 76 -8.82 8.92 3.22
C LEU A 76 -10.13 8.49 3.86
N PRO A 77 -11.06 7.92 3.09
CA PRO A 77 -12.36 7.48 3.60
C PRO A 77 -12.24 6.27 4.53
N LYS A 78 -13.25 6.05 5.37
CA LYS A 78 -13.37 4.82 6.18
C LYS A 78 -13.56 3.60 5.28
N ALA A 79 -13.09 2.45 5.77
CA ALA A 79 -13.11 1.18 5.05
C ALA A 79 -14.51 0.55 5.00
N ASP A 80 -14.87 -0.02 3.87
CA ASP A 80 -15.91 -1.05 3.75
C ASP A 80 -15.33 -2.45 3.94
N LEU A 81 -14.12 -2.66 3.43
CA LEU A 81 -13.37 -3.90 3.49
C LEU A 81 -11.91 -3.63 3.81
N ILE A 82 -11.32 -4.45 4.67
CA ILE A 82 -9.88 -4.46 4.94
C ILE A 82 -9.36 -5.88 4.69
N LEU A 83 -8.26 -5.98 3.95
CA LEU A 83 -7.53 -7.22 3.71
C LEU A 83 -6.14 -7.08 4.32
N VAL A 84 -5.73 -8.06 5.12
CA VAL A 84 -4.38 -8.14 5.70
C VAL A 84 -3.69 -9.39 5.20
N THR A 85 -2.53 -9.23 4.57
CA THR A 85 -1.80 -10.35 3.94
C THR A 85 -1.13 -11.23 4.99
N HIS A 86 -0.52 -10.62 6.01
CA HIS A 86 0.16 -11.34 7.10
C HIS A 86 0.37 -10.45 8.33
N GLU A 87 0.91 -11.03 9.41
CA GLU A 87 0.97 -10.45 10.75
C GLU A 87 2.17 -9.53 11.04
N HIS A 88 3.08 -9.28 10.09
CA HIS A 88 4.23 -8.39 10.29
C HIS A 88 3.78 -6.94 10.51
N GLY A 89 4.59 -6.17 11.25
CA GLY A 89 4.19 -4.83 11.68
C GLY A 89 4.12 -3.78 10.59
N ASP A 90 4.73 -4.02 9.44
CA ASP A 90 4.69 -3.21 8.23
C ASP A 90 3.52 -3.56 7.29
N HIS A 91 2.68 -4.57 7.68
CA HIS A 91 1.44 -4.97 7.00
C HIS A 91 0.22 -4.93 7.92
N LEU A 92 0.41 -4.95 9.25
CA LEU A 92 -0.65 -5.03 10.24
C LEU A 92 -0.52 -3.94 11.31
N ASP A 93 -1.26 -2.85 11.19
CA ASP A 93 -1.44 -1.80 12.19
C ASP A 93 -2.86 -1.87 12.78
N VAL A 94 -2.99 -2.56 13.91
CA VAL A 94 -4.27 -2.77 14.60
C VAL A 94 -4.94 -1.45 15.00
N LYS A 95 -4.15 -0.44 15.39
CA LYS A 95 -4.67 0.86 15.77
C LYS A 95 -5.26 1.61 14.57
N LEU A 96 -4.51 1.67 13.47
CA LEU A 96 -5.00 2.29 12.24
C LEU A 96 -6.23 1.57 11.69
N ILE A 97 -6.24 0.24 11.71
CA ILE A 97 -7.41 -0.56 11.32
C ILE A 97 -8.63 -0.17 12.15
N GLY A 98 -8.46 0.01 13.47
CA GLY A 98 -9.51 0.52 14.34
C GLY A 98 -9.99 1.93 13.95
N ASP A 99 -9.05 2.80 13.60
CA ASP A 99 -9.35 4.17 13.13
C ASP A 99 -10.05 4.18 11.77
N LEU A 100 -9.75 3.28 10.86
CA LEU A 100 -10.37 3.17 9.52
C LEU A 100 -11.75 2.50 9.57
N LYS A 101 -12.06 1.76 10.62
CA LYS A 101 -13.33 1.04 10.78
C LYS A 101 -14.54 1.99 10.83
N LYS A 102 -15.64 1.54 10.25
CA LYS A 102 -17.00 2.09 10.39
C LYS A 102 -17.99 0.94 10.65
N PRO A 103 -19.24 1.21 11.05
CA PRO A 103 -20.26 0.16 11.13
C PRO A 103 -20.39 -0.60 9.80
N GLY A 104 -20.30 -1.93 9.86
CA GLY A 104 -20.37 -2.80 8.69
C GLY A 104 -19.04 -3.06 7.98
N THR A 105 -17.91 -2.50 8.43
CA THR A 105 -16.59 -2.84 7.88
C THR A 105 -16.29 -4.32 8.11
N LEU A 106 -15.95 -5.02 7.02
CA LEU A 106 -15.45 -6.39 7.05
C LEU A 106 -13.92 -6.38 7.05
N LEU A 107 -13.31 -7.36 7.72
CA LEU A 107 -11.88 -7.58 7.68
C LEU A 107 -11.58 -9.06 7.49
N PHE A 108 -10.75 -9.36 6.49
CA PHE A 108 -10.16 -10.68 6.28
C PHE A 108 -8.65 -10.61 6.46
N CYS A 109 -8.08 -11.65 7.07
CA CYS A 109 -6.64 -11.74 7.30
C CYS A 109 -6.21 -13.22 7.34
N ASN A 110 -4.89 -13.44 7.31
CA ASN A 110 -4.35 -14.77 7.58
C ASN A 110 -4.63 -15.20 9.03
N LYS A 111 -4.56 -16.50 9.29
CA LYS A 111 -4.88 -17.10 10.58
C LYS A 111 -4.06 -16.53 11.76
N ASN A 112 -2.78 -16.22 11.52
CA ASN A 112 -1.89 -15.70 12.57
C ASN A 112 -2.30 -14.29 13.03
N SER A 113 -2.89 -13.46 12.15
CA SER A 113 -3.35 -12.11 12.49
C SER A 113 -4.59 -12.10 13.40
N ILE A 114 -5.37 -13.18 13.46
CA ILE A 114 -6.62 -13.26 14.28
C ILE A 114 -6.37 -12.95 15.74
N SER A 115 -5.25 -13.40 16.31
CA SER A 115 -4.92 -13.14 17.72
C SER A 115 -4.76 -11.65 18.02
N LYS A 116 -4.37 -10.84 17.02
CA LYS A 116 -4.21 -9.39 17.14
C LYS A 116 -5.51 -8.63 16.83
N ILE A 117 -6.39 -9.21 15.98
CA ILE A 117 -7.68 -8.62 15.58
C ILE A 117 -8.80 -9.65 15.72
N PRO A 118 -9.34 -9.89 16.94
CA PRO A 118 -10.31 -10.97 17.18
C PRO A 118 -11.65 -10.87 16.46
N TRP A 119 -11.99 -9.70 15.90
CA TRP A 119 -13.23 -9.50 15.10
C TRP A 119 -13.02 -9.73 13.61
N ALA A 120 -11.79 -10.01 13.16
CA ALA A 120 -11.47 -10.35 11.77
C ALA A 120 -11.93 -11.78 11.44
N MET A 121 -12.08 -12.04 10.17
CA MET A 121 -12.36 -13.37 9.61
C MET A 121 -11.06 -13.93 9.01
N ALA A 122 -10.71 -15.15 9.41
CA ALA A 122 -9.55 -15.82 8.84
C ALA A 122 -9.84 -16.26 7.41
N MET A 123 -8.82 -16.13 6.55
CA MET A 123 -8.75 -16.81 5.25
C MET A 123 -7.49 -17.67 5.18
N GLU A 124 -7.58 -18.72 4.40
CA GLU A 124 -6.45 -19.56 4.00
C GLU A 124 -6.28 -19.50 2.48
N ALA A 125 -5.14 -19.98 1.97
CA ALA A 125 -4.94 -20.08 0.52
C ALA A 125 -6.07 -20.91 -0.13
N ASP A 126 -6.51 -20.50 -1.32
CA ASP A 126 -7.62 -21.04 -2.09
C ASP A 126 -9.03 -20.65 -1.57
N ASP A 127 -9.14 -19.96 -0.45
CA ASP A 127 -10.42 -19.42 0.00
C ASP A 127 -10.95 -18.35 -0.97
N ARG A 128 -12.29 -18.32 -1.08
CA ARG A 128 -13.02 -17.36 -1.91
C ARG A 128 -14.14 -16.69 -1.12
N GLN A 129 -14.16 -15.37 -1.18
CA GLN A 129 -15.26 -14.54 -0.66
C GLN A 129 -15.87 -13.71 -1.80
N GLU A 130 -17.11 -13.29 -1.62
CA GLU A 130 -17.77 -12.36 -2.54
C GLU A 130 -18.52 -11.28 -1.74
N ILE A 131 -18.06 -10.04 -1.87
CA ILE A 131 -18.55 -8.88 -1.14
C ILE A 131 -18.84 -7.77 -2.14
N ASN A 132 -20.06 -7.27 -2.16
CA ASN A 132 -20.48 -6.17 -3.04
C ASN A 132 -20.13 -6.40 -4.53
N ASN A 133 -20.36 -7.61 -5.05
CA ASN A 133 -20.00 -8.05 -6.40
C ASN A 133 -18.49 -8.03 -6.70
N ILE A 134 -17.67 -7.99 -5.68
CA ILE A 134 -16.22 -8.13 -5.78
C ILE A 134 -15.86 -9.54 -5.29
N ILE A 135 -15.19 -10.31 -6.14
CA ILE A 135 -14.69 -11.63 -5.78
C ILE A 135 -13.27 -11.46 -5.23
N ILE A 136 -13.04 -12.04 -4.07
CA ILE A 136 -11.74 -12.04 -3.37
C ILE A 136 -11.27 -13.48 -3.30
N ASN A 137 -10.15 -13.80 -3.97
CA ASN A 137 -9.49 -15.09 -3.83
C ASN A 137 -8.21 -14.90 -3.05
N ALA A 138 -8.00 -15.68 -2.00
CA ALA A 138 -6.73 -15.77 -1.30
C ALA A 138 -5.79 -16.72 -2.06
N VAL A 139 -4.54 -16.33 -2.21
CA VAL A 139 -3.49 -17.16 -2.83
C VAL A 139 -2.29 -17.24 -1.88
N PRO A 140 -1.45 -18.30 -1.94
CA PRO A 140 -0.32 -18.41 -1.03
C PRO A 140 0.75 -17.35 -1.31
N ALA A 141 1.34 -16.82 -0.25
CA ALA A 141 2.48 -15.92 -0.27
C ALA A 141 3.56 -16.46 0.68
N TYR A 142 4.79 -16.74 0.17
CA TYR A 142 5.85 -17.32 0.97
C TYR A 142 7.23 -17.20 0.31
N ASN A 143 8.30 -17.38 1.13
CA ASN A 143 9.67 -17.49 0.65
C ASN A 143 10.04 -18.93 0.31
N ILE A 144 10.86 -19.09 -0.74
CA ILE A 144 11.42 -20.37 -1.19
C ILE A 144 12.92 -20.45 -0.83
N VAL A 145 13.64 -19.33 -0.97
CA VAL A 145 15.09 -19.25 -0.86
C VAL A 145 15.54 -18.33 0.26
N ASN A 146 14.85 -17.18 0.45
CA ASN A 146 15.28 -16.19 1.42
C ASN A 146 14.86 -16.58 2.84
N GLU A 147 15.85 -16.70 3.72
CA GLU A 147 15.70 -17.13 5.10
C GLU A 147 16.27 -16.09 6.07
N SER A 148 15.64 -15.92 7.22
CA SER A 148 16.13 -15.09 8.32
C SER A 148 17.32 -15.76 9.03
N THR A 149 17.24 -17.09 9.17
CA THR A 149 18.30 -17.99 9.63
C THR A 149 18.12 -19.33 8.91
N PRO A 150 19.16 -20.19 8.80
CA PRO A 150 19.04 -21.46 8.10
C PRO A 150 17.84 -22.31 8.54
N GLY A 151 16.98 -22.67 7.60
CA GLY A 151 15.72 -23.40 7.82
C GLY A 151 14.54 -22.55 8.30
N HIS A 152 14.69 -21.22 8.41
CA HIS A 152 13.65 -20.32 8.85
C HIS A 152 13.38 -19.22 7.80
N PRO A 153 12.52 -19.47 6.80
CA PRO A 153 12.17 -18.46 5.80
C PRO A 153 11.54 -17.22 6.46
N PHE A 154 11.74 -16.04 5.87
CA PHE A 154 11.12 -14.82 6.35
C PHE A 154 9.59 -14.94 6.38
N HIS A 155 9.02 -15.56 5.36
CA HIS A 155 7.58 -15.83 5.23
C HIS A 155 7.39 -17.34 4.96
N PRO A 156 7.04 -18.13 6.01
CA PRO A 156 6.85 -19.57 5.87
C PRO A 156 5.66 -19.91 4.97
N LYS A 157 5.77 -21.00 4.19
CA LYS A 157 4.64 -21.50 3.37
C LYS A 157 3.44 -21.87 4.26
N GLY A 158 2.23 -21.47 3.82
CA GLY A 158 0.97 -21.73 4.52
C GLY A 158 0.61 -20.68 5.57
N VAL A 159 1.35 -19.57 5.67
CA VAL A 159 1.11 -18.49 6.62
C VAL A 159 0.61 -17.22 5.91
N GLY A 160 1.43 -16.64 5.04
CA GLY A 160 1.11 -15.40 4.31
C GLY A 160 0.11 -15.62 3.17
N LEU A 161 -0.64 -14.57 2.83
CA LEU A 161 -1.62 -14.53 1.75
C LEU A 161 -1.32 -13.39 0.79
N GLY A 162 -1.52 -13.66 -0.49
CA GLY A 162 -1.83 -12.64 -1.48
C GLY A 162 -3.34 -12.64 -1.77
N TYR A 163 -3.83 -11.60 -2.43
CA TYR A 163 -5.24 -11.48 -2.79
C TYR A 163 -5.42 -11.18 -4.27
N ILE A 164 -6.38 -11.86 -4.90
CA ILE A 164 -6.87 -11.53 -6.24
C ILE A 164 -8.27 -10.96 -6.10
N LEU A 165 -8.42 -9.67 -6.39
CA LEU A 165 -9.70 -8.99 -6.43
C LEU A 165 -10.23 -9.00 -7.87
N THR A 166 -11.41 -9.59 -8.10
CA THR A 166 -12.09 -9.46 -9.40
C THR A 166 -13.19 -8.42 -9.29
N ILE A 167 -13.00 -7.30 -10.00
CA ILE A 167 -13.89 -6.13 -9.98
C ILE A 167 -14.32 -5.82 -11.42
N GLY A 168 -15.60 -5.98 -11.72
CA GLY A 168 -16.12 -5.73 -13.06
C GLY A 168 -15.35 -6.46 -14.17
N GLY A 169 -15.00 -7.74 -13.94
CA GLY A 169 -14.28 -8.60 -14.87
C GLY A 169 -12.79 -8.36 -14.96
N LYS A 170 -12.23 -7.36 -14.28
CA LYS A 170 -10.78 -7.12 -14.16
C LYS A 170 -10.23 -7.78 -12.93
N ARG A 171 -9.05 -8.40 -13.04
CA ARG A 171 -8.37 -9.11 -11.96
C ARG A 171 -7.15 -8.35 -11.48
N PHE A 172 -7.17 -7.97 -10.21
CA PHE A 172 -6.12 -7.22 -9.52
C PHE A 172 -5.46 -8.17 -8.53
N TYR A 173 -4.18 -8.46 -8.72
CA TYR A 173 -3.39 -9.31 -7.83
C TYR A 173 -2.48 -8.47 -6.94
N VAL A 174 -2.60 -8.61 -5.63
CA VAL A 174 -1.69 -8.07 -4.63
C VAL A 174 -1.00 -9.25 -3.96
N ALA A 175 0.31 -9.35 -4.14
CA ALA A 175 1.03 -10.59 -3.81
C ALA A 175 1.24 -10.82 -2.30
N GLY A 176 1.25 -9.75 -1.47
CA GLY A 176 1.80 -9.83 -0.12
C GLY A 176 3.32 -10.04 -0.17
N ASP A 177 3.91 -10.39 0.95
CA ASP A 177 5.33 -10.68 1.00
C ASP A 177 5.60 -12.13 0.58
N THR A 178 6.29 -12.26 -0.52
CA THR A 178 6.51 -13.56 -1.19
C THR A 178 7.70 -13.51 -2.13
N GLU A 179 8.19 -14.68 -2.50
CA GLU A 179 9.01 -14.85 -3.69
C GLU A 179 8.19 -15.30 -4.91
N ASN A 180 8.86 -15.51 -6.06
CA ASN A 180 8.26 -15.92 -7.34
C ASN A 180 7.82 -17.40 -7.32
N THR A 181 6.86 -17.71 -6.46
CA THR A 181 6.37 -19.07 -6.21
C THR A 181 5.79 -19.75 -7.47
N PRO A 182 5.76 -21.09 -7.53
CA PRO A 182 5.10 -21.81 -8.61
C PRO A 182 3.62 -21.45 -8.74
N GLU A 183 2.92 -21.24 -7.62
CA GLU A 183 1.52 -20.84 -7.56
C GLU A 183 1.33 -19.45 -8.19
N MET A 184 2.18 -18.46 -7.88
CA MET A 184 2.17 -17.14 -8.52
C MET A 184 2.38 -17.26 -10.02
N LYS A 185 3.37 -18.02 -10.47
CA LYS A 185 3.67 -18.21 -11.90
C LYS A 185 2.56 -18.93 -12.68
N SER A 186 1.70 -19.67 -11.98
CA SER A 186 0.56 -20.37 -12.59
C SER A 186 -0.69 -19.50 -12.76
N LEU A 187 -0.73 -18.30 -12.20
CA LEU A 187 -1.87 -17.39 -12.28
C LEU A 187 -2.24 -17.08 -13.74
N LYS A 188 -3.52 -16.82 -13.98
CA LYS A 188 -4.04 -16.53 -15.33
C LYS A 188 -4.91 -15.30 -15.34
N ASN A 189 -4.93 -14.61 -16.47
CA ASN A 189 -5.83 -13.48 -16.73
C ASN A 189 -5.73 -12.36 -15.68
N ILE A 190 -4.52 -12.06 -15.22
CA ILE A 190 -4.27 -10.93 -14.32
C ILE A 190 -4.17 -9.65 -15.16
N ASP A 191 -5.01 -8.67 -14.87
CA ASP A 191 -4.96 -7.36 -15.53
C ASP A 191 -3.94 -6.45 -14.85
N VAL A 192 -3.90 -6.44 -13.52
CA VAL A 192 -3.01 -5.60 -12.72
C VAL A 192 -2.36 -6.44 -11.64
N ALA A 193 -1.05 -6.32 -11.47
CA ALA A 193 -0.32 -7.02 -10.42
C ALA A 193 0.52 -6.04 -9.59
N PHE A 194 0.54 -6.27 -8.28
CA PHE A 194 1.44 -5.64 -7.32
C PHE A 194 2.40 -6.72 -6.81
N LEU A 195 3.69 -6.61 -7.13
CA LEU A 195 4.72 -7.58 -6.75
C LEU A 195 5.78 -6.94 -5.86
N PRO A 196 6.11 -7.52 -4.68
CA PRO A 196 7.11 -6.98 -3.79
C PRO A 196 8.52 -7.18 -4.36
N MET A 197 9.42 -6.21 -4.13
CA MET A 197 10.74 -6.20 -4.73
C MET A 197 11.80 -5.68 -3.74
N ASN A 198 11.92 -6.33 -2.57
CA ASN A 198 12.81 -5.89 -1.50
C ASN A 198 13.58 -7.07 -0.88
N LEU A 199 14.89 -7.15 -1.12
CA LEU A 199 15.74 -8.12 -0.43
C LEU A 199 16.12 -7.64 0.98
N PRO A 200 16.32 -8.56 1.91
CA PRO A 200 16.26 -10.03 1.76
C PRO A 200 14.86 -10.63 1.93
N TYR A 201 13.83 -9.83 2.09
CA TYR A 201 12.52 -10.26 2.55
C TYR A 201 11.66 -10.87 1.45
N THR A 202 11.77 -10.37 0.22
CA THR A 202 10.90 -10.76 -0.89
C THR A 202 11.71 -11.07 -2.16
N MET A 203 11.44 -10.40 -3.29
CA MET A 203 12.02 -10.72 -4.59
C MET A 203 13.12 -9.74 -5.01
N THR A 204 14.09 -10.23 -5.79
CA THR A 204 14.93 -9.38 -6.64
C THR A 204 14.16 -8.89 -7.86
N PRO A 205 14.61 -7.83 -8.57
CA PRO A 205 14.05 -7.44 -9.86
C PRO A 205 13.99 -8.60 -10.86
N ALA A 206 15.00 -9.48 -10.88
CA ALA A 206 15.03 -10.65 -11.75
C ALA A 206 13.94 -11.68 -11.39
N MET A 207 13.68 -11.92 -10.10
CA MET A 207 12.60 -12.81 -9.65
C MET A 207 11.21 -12.22 -9.98
N VAL A 208 11.03 -10.89 -9.83
CA VAL A 208 9.80 -10.20 -10.25
C VAL A 208 9.59 -10.34 -11.75
N ALA A 209 10.65 -10.18 -12.56
CA ALA A 209 10.57 -10.34 -14.01
C ALA A 209 10.21 -11.78 -14.40
N ASP A 210 10.84 -12.79 -13.76
CA ASP A 210 10.53 -14.21 -13.98
C ASP A 210 9.07 -14.53 -13.70
N ALA A 211 8.52 -14.04 -12.58
CA ALA A 211 7.11 -14.19 -12.25
C ALA A 211 6.22 -13.49 -13.28
N ALA A 212 6.47 -12.21 -13.55
CA ALA A 212 5.66 -11.40 -14.46
C ALA A 212 5.65 -11.98 -15.89
N LEU A 213 6.77 -12.49 -16.39
CA LEU A 213 6.85 -13.16 -17.70
C LEU A 213 6.06 -14.48 -17.74
N ALA A 214 5.91 -15.18 -16.61
CA ALA A 214 5.15 -16.42 -16.53
C ALA A 214 3.63 -16.19 -16.58
N PHE A 215 3.07 -15.29 -15.75
CA PHE A 215 1.61 -15.07 -15.69
C PHE A 215 1.11 -13.87 -16.49
N LYS A 216 2.02 -13.03 -17.02
CA LYS A 216 1.80 -11.94 -17.98
C LYS A 216 0.67 -10.99 -17.59
N PRO A 217 0.81 -10.21 -16.51
CA PRO A 217 -0.14 -9.18 -16.20
C PRO A 217 -0.08 -8.08 -17.28
N LYS A 218 -1.18 -7.33 -17.49
CA LYS A 218 -1.15 -6.18 -18.41
C LYS A 218 -0.37 -5.01 -17.83
N ILE A 219 -0.57 -4.75 -16.51
CA ILE A 219 0.09 -3.70 -15.75
C ILE A 219 0.76 -4.32 -14.53
N LEU A 220 2.02 -3.96 -14.30
CA LEU A 220 2.80 -4.34 -13.12
C LEU A 220 3.16 -3.09 -12.34
N TYR A 221 2.84 -3.09 -11.06
CA TYR A 221 3.32 -2.15 -10.05
C TYR A 221 4.31 -2.88 -9.13
N PRO A 222 5.63 -2.64 -9.25
CA PRO A 222 6.54 -2.99 -8.17
C PRO A 222 6.13 -2.22 -6.91
N TYR A 223 6.02 -2.90 -5.78
CA TYR A 223 5.70 -2.28 -4.51
C TYR A 223 6.56 -2.88 -3.40
N HIS A 224 6.54 -2.33 -2.19
CA HIS A 224 7.39 -2.82 -1.09
C HIS A 224 8.85 -2.98 -1.56
N PHE A 225 9.36 -1.99 -2.31
CA PHE A 225 10.67 -2.14 -2.96
C PHE A 225 11.83 -1.49 -2.17
N GLY A 226 11.54 -0.75 -1.07
CA GLY A 226 12.56 -0.11 -0.25
C GLY A 226 13.57 0.70 -1.10
N GLU A 227 14.85 0.38 -0.97
CA GLU A 227 15.94 1.05 -1.72
C GLU A 227 16.31 0.33 -3.04
N THR A 228 15.53 -0.68 -3.46
CA THR A 228 15.80 -1.41 -4.71
C THR A 228 15.65 -0.48 -5.93
N ASP A 229 16.61 -0.50 -6.84
CA ASP A 229 16.56 0.28 -8.09
C ASP A 229 15.45 -0.24 -9.00
N THR A 230 14.38 0.53 -9.09
CA THR A 230 13.22 0.19 -9.94
C THR A 230 13.52 0.28 -11.44
N ASN A 231 14.62 0.90 -11.87
CA ASN A 231 15.04 0.90 -13.27
C ASN A 231 15.43 -0.50 -13.76
N GLU A 232 15.85 -1.40 -12.86
CA GLU A 232 16.19 -2.77 -13.24
C GLU A 232 14.97 -3.52 -13.78
N ILE A 233 13.84 -3.50 -13.08
CA ILE A 233 12.62 -4.19 -13.54
C ILE A 233 12.08 -3.60 -14.84
N ILE A 234 12.18 -2.27 -15.03
CA ILE A 234 11.80 -1.61 -16.29
C ILE A 234 12.64 -2.16 -17.45
N LYS A 235 13.96 -2.29 -17.27
CA LYS A 235 14.88 -2.84 -18.29
C LYS A 235 14.56 -4.30 -18.60
N LEU A 236 14.34 -5.13 -17.55
CA LEU A 236 14.08 -6.56 -17.69
C LEU A 236 12.77 -6.86 -18.45
N LEU A 237 11.77 -6.00 -18.33
CA LEU A 237 10.45 -6.18 -18.95
C LEU A 237 10.21 -5.30 -20.19
N LYS A 238 11.22 -4.57 -20.68
CA LYS A 238 11.09 -3.58 -21.75
C LYS A 238 10.33 -4.08 -22.99
N ASP A 239 10.61 -5.30 -23.44
CA ASP A 239 10.03 -5.85 -24.67
C ASP A 239 8.99 -6.97 -24.40
N SER A 240 8.49 -7.05 -23.15
CA SER A 240 7.58 -8.12 -22.71
C SER A 240 6.11 -7.89 -23.09
N GLY A 241 5.74 -6.64 -23.41
CA GLY A 241 4.34 -6.22 -23.54
C GLY A 241 3.64 -5.94 -22.20
N ILE A 242 4.36 -6.03 -21.08
CA ILE A 242 3.86 -5.69 -19.74
C ILE A 242 4.14 -4.22 -19.48
N GLU A 243 3.11 -3.44 -19.14
CA GLU A 243 3.27 -2.04 -18.74
C GLU A 243 3.75 -1.97 -17.28
N VAL A 244 5.00 -1.56 -17.06
CA VAL A 244 5.56 -1.36 -15.70
C VAL A 244 5.31 0.07 -15.26
N ARG A 245 4.63 0.25 -14.14
CA ARG A 245 4.34 1.57 -13.53
C ARG A 245 5.01 1.68 -12.18
N ILE A 246 5.91 2.63 -12.03
CA ILE A 246 6.51 2.94 -10.72
C ILE A 246 5.66 4.00 -10.03
N ARG A 247 5.34 3.76 -8.75
CA ARG A 247 4.58 4.65 -7.88
C ARG A 247 5.28 4.79 -6.53
N SER A 248 4.79 5.67 -5.67
CA SER A 248 5.36 5.93 -4.33
C SER A 248 5.08 4.77 -3.34
N LEU A 249 5.57 3.57 -3.66
CA LEU A 249 5.38 2.32 -2.90
C LEU A 249 6.72 1.76 -2.36
N LYS A 250 7.60 2.69 -1.98
CA LYS A 250 8.94 2.39 -1.45
C LYS A 250 8.90 1.70 -0.08
#